data_454e40e21c97f6a6f2077e3b51a6786c
#
_entry.id   454e40e21c97f6a6f2077e3b51a6786c
#
_cell.length_a   1.000
_cell.length_b   1.000
_cell.length_c   1.000
_cell.angle_alpha   90.00
_cell.angle_beta   90.00
_cell.angle_gamma   90.00
#
_symmetry.space_group_name_H-M   'P 1'
#
loop_
_entity.id
_entity.type
_entity.pdbx_description
1 polymer ?
#
loop_
_entity_poly.entity_id
_entity_poly.type
_entity_poly.pdbx_seq_one_letter_code
_entity_poly.pdbx_strand_id
1 'polypeptide(L)'
;MRKILILLFSFVYFTSSAQIVINEYSAANYDTYTDNYGEYEDWVELYNPTAAPVDINGWGLSDKVNNPLKWIIPSSFIVPAGGTALVYCSGRDEVIGLNAHSNFKITQTKGSEVFMLSDGGGVLQDSIRVFANQNSHTRGRETDGSAIWSVFVNGTPNATNVGAMQEYATAPVFSQVGGYNAAAINITLTSADPNITIYYTTNGDEPNNTSTQYTTAINIATTSVIKAIAYSSDPTIPSSFIDYHTFFINDAHTIPILSISGGQVDNLLNGNQIEPEGTIEWFDKNCILLDKGTGEFNKHGNDSWAYAQRGFDYVMRDQFGYNYALQDKVFMTKDRDKFQRVIVKAAANDNYPFSYGGSGAHIRDAYVHHLSQLADLRMDERSTTSCILYLNGAYWGVYEMREKVDDSDFTDYYYDQDKNNLQYLK
;
A
#
# COMPACT_ATOMS: atom_id res chain seq x y z
N MET A 1 -78.65 8.20 15.86
CA MET A 1 -77.57 7.24 15.61
C MET A 1 -76.55 7.91 14.68
N ARG A 2 -75.43 8.34 15.20
CA ARG A 2 -74.30 8.89 14.38
C ARG A 2 -73.43 7.73 13.85
N LYS A 3 -73.33 7.59 12.54
CA LYS A 3 -72.44 6.62 11.89
C LYS A 3 -71.10 7.20 11.85
N ILE A 4 -70.11 6.55 12.57
CA ILE A 4 -68.69 6.87 12.53
C ILE A 4 -68.11 6.12 11.29
N LEU A 5 -67.63 6.89 10.32
CA LEU A 5 -66.90 6.36 9.15
C LEU A 5 -65.41 6.25 9.57
N ILE A 6 -64.92 5.02 9.73
CA ILE A 6 -63.52 4.76 9.96
C ILE A 6 -62.82 4.67 8.60
N LEU A 7 -62.00 5.68 8.23
CA LEU A 7 -61.10 5.62 7.08
C LEU A 7 -59.88 4.82 7.50
N LEU A 8 -59.72 3.61 6.93
CA LEU A 8 -58.46 2.88 7.02
C LEU A 8 -57.44 3.50 6.03
N PHE A 9 -56.41 4.18 6.53
CA PHE A 9 -55.25 4.53 5.75
C PHE A 9 -54.31 3.32 5.73
N SER A 10 -54.21 2.62 4.59
CA SER A 10 -53.15 1.66 4.34
C SER A 10 -51.86 2.43 4.00
N PHE A 11 -50.90 2.45 4.92
CA PHE A 11 -49.52 2.88 4.60
C PHE A 11 -48.88 1.80 3.73
N VAL A 12 -48.74 2.08 2.46
CA VAL A 12 -47.85 1.29 1.57
C VAL A 12 -46.44 1.75 1.86
N TYR A 13 -45.70 0.92 2.56
CA TYR A 13 -44.24 1.11 2.69
C TYR A 13 -43.61 0.73 1.35
N PHE A 14 -43.20 1.73 0.57
CA PHE A 14 -42.27 1.51 -0.53
C PHE A 14 -40.87 1.29 0.10
N THR A 15 -40.46 0.05 0.21
CA THR A 15 -39.05 -0.24 0.41
C THR A 15 -38.34 0.02 -0.93
N SER A 16 -37.71 1.17 -1.10
CA SER A 16 -36.79 1.39 -2.20
C SER A 16 -35.60 0.47 -1.94
N SER A 17 -35.54 -0.66 -2.62
CA SER A 17 -34.29 -1.39 -2.73
C SER A 17 -33.39 -0.62 -3.69
N ALA A 18 -32.08 -0.53 -3.40
CA ALA A 18 -31.12 0.03 -4.32
C ALA A 18 -31.21 -0.66 -5.68
N GLN A 19 -31.21 0.13 -6.75
CA GLN A 19 -31.35 -0.41 -8.11
C GLN A 19 -30.05 -1.09 -8.57
N ILE A 20 -28.90 -0.52 -8.17
CA ILE A 20 -27.56 -1.08 -8.39
C ILE A 20 -26.82 -1.04 -7.06
N VAL A 21 -26.05 -2.05 -6.75
CA VAL A 21 -25.24 -2.13 -5.53
C VAL A 21 -23.78 -2.39 -5.86
N ILE A 22 -22.89 -1.98 -4.95
CA ILE A 22 -21.48 -2.35 -4.99
C ILE A 22 -21.38 -3.81 -4.55
N ASN A 23 -20.76 -4.66 -5.36
CA ASN A 23 -20.76 -6.12 -5.18
C ASN A 23 -19.44 -6.67 -4.69
N GLU A 24 -18.33 -6.25 -5.31
CA GLU A 24 -16.98 -6.69 -5.01
C GLU A 24 -16.00 -5.55 -5.31
N TYR A 25 -14.85 -5.53 -4.65
CA TYR A 25 -13.76 -4.63 -5.01
C TYR A 25 -12.40 -5.25 -4.73
N SER A 26 -11.40 -4.86 -5.51
CA SER A 26 -9.98 -5.03 -5.20
C SER A 26 -9.32 -3.67 -5.04
N ALA A 27 -8.76 -3.42 -3.86
CA ALA A 27 -7.94 -2.27 -3.55
C ALA A 27 -6.45 -2.67 -3.39
N ALA A 28 -6.11 -3.86 -3.87
CA ALA A 28 -4.78 -4.46 -3.88
C ALA A 28 -4.56 -5.30 -5.15
N ASN A 29 -5.00 -4.80 -6.29
CA ASN A 29 -4.81 -5.48 -7.59
C ASN A 29 -3.44 -5.13 -8.16
N TYR A 30 -2.43 -5.84 -7.72
CA TYR A 30 -1.05 -5.57 -8.09
C TYR A 30 -0.59 -6.33 -9.33
N ASP A 31 -1.06 -7.57 -9.52
CA ASP A 31 -0.57 -8.49 -10.56
C ASP A 31 -1.61 -9.50 -11.11
N THR A 32 -2.89 -9.38 -10.74
CA THR A 32 -3.87 -10.46 -11.00
C THR A 32 -4.84 -10.15 -12.14
N TYR A 33 -5.51 -8.98 -12.10
CA TYR A 33 -6.56 -8.66 -13.07
C TYR A 33 -6.17 -7.43 -13.87
N THR A 34 -5.97 -7.59 -15.19
CA THR A 34 -5.64 -6.48 -16.08
C THR A 34 -6.90 -5.81 -16.62
N ASP A 35 -6.82 -4.50 -16.81
CA ASP A 35 -7.81 -3.73 -17.55
C ASP A 35 -7.67 -3.94 -19.08
N ASN A 36 -8.44 -3.19 -19.88
CA ASN A 36 -8.36 -3.25 -21.35
C ASN A 36 -7.07 -2.65 -21.94
N TYR A 37 -6.23 -2.00 -21.13
CA TYR A 37 -4.90 -1.51 -21.50
C TYR A 37 -3.78 -2.50 -21.12
N GLY A 38 -4.12 -3.59 -20.42
CA GLY A 38 -3.17 -4.56 -19.90
C GLY A 38 -2.47 -4.10 -18.62
N GLU A 39 -3.05 -3.12 -17.91
CA GLU A 39 -2.53 -2.58 -16.67
C GLU A 39 -3.29 -3.15 -15.46
N TYR A 40 -2.61 -3.28 -14.32
CA TYR A 40 -3.18 -3.73 -13.06
C TYR A 40 -3.68 -2.52 -12.27
N GLU A 41 -4.95 -2.19 -12.45
CA GLU A 41 -5.60 -1.10 -11.72
C GLU A 41 -6.57 -1.68 -10.68
N ASP A 42 -6.69 -1.03 -9.53
CA ASP A 42 -7.75 -1.35 -8.57
C ASP A 42 -9.12 -1.19 -9.20
N TRP A 43 -10.10 -1.92 -8.72
CA TRP A 43 -11.42 -1.92 -9.33
C TRP A 43 -12.56 -2.10 -8.32
N VAL A 44 -13.75 -1.70 -8.73
CA VAL A 44 -15.02 -1.96 -8.04
C VAL A 44 -16.01 -2.55 -9.02
N GLU A 45 -16.72 -3.58 -8.58
CA GLU A 45 -17.78 -4.23 -9.32
C GLU A 45 -19.14 -3.77 -8.83
N LEU A 46 -20.03 -3.47 -9.78
CA LEU A 46 -21.42 -3.09 -9.58
C LEU A 46 -22.31 -4.25 -9.98
N TYR A 47 -23.33 -4.56 -9.17
CA TYR A 47 -24.31 -5.61 -9.43
C TYR A 47 -25.72 -5.04 -9.59
N ASN A 48 -26.45 -5.55 -10.56
CA ASN A 48 -27.85 -5.20 -10.83
C ASN A 48 -28.78 -6.33 -10.35
N PRO A 49 -29.41 -6.22 -9.19
CA PRO A 49 -30.35 -7.24 -8.70
C PRO A 49 -31.70 -7.24 -9.43
N THR A 50 -31.94 -6.35 -10.40
CA THR A 50 -33.21 -6.22 -11.08
C THR A 50 -33.34 -7.14 -12.30
N ALA A 51 -34.55 -7.34 -12.78
CA ALA A 51 -34.82 -8.19 -13.95
C ALA A 51 -34.65 -7.47 -15.30
N ALA A 52 -34.18 -6.20 -15.30
CA ALA A 52 -33.90 -5.43 -16.51
C ALA A 52 -32.52 -4.81 -16.49
N PRO A 53 -31.85 -4.65 -17.63
CA PRO A 53 -30.58 -3.94 -17.67
C PRO A 53 -30.75 -2.48 -17.27
N VAL A 54 -29.77 -1.90 -16.58
CA VAL A 54 -29.78 -0.50 -16.13
C VAL A 54 -28.63 0.24 -16.76
N ASP A 55 -28.92 1.34 -17.44
CA ASP A 55 -27.90 2.29 -17.89
C ASP A 55 -27.61 3.28 -16.77
N ILE A 56 -26.37 3.27 -16.28
CA ILE A 56 -25.92 4.14 -15.21
C ILE A 56 -25.17 5.37 -15.71
N ASN A 57 -25.37 5.78 -16.96
CA ASN A 57 -24.92 7.07 -17.47
C ASN A 57 -25.40 8.22 -16.56
N GLY A 58 -24.49 9.11 -16.19
CA GLY A 58 -24.81 10.23 -15.31
C GLY A 58 -24.87 9.88 -13.81
N TRP A 59 -24.68 8.62 -13.42
CA TRP A 59 -24.54 8.23 -12.02
C TRP A 59 -23.17 8.66 -11.48
N GLY A 60 -23.10 8.85 -10.17
CA GLY A 60 -21.85 9.22 -9.48
C GLY A 60 -21.20 8.02 -8.81
N LEU A 61 -19.89 7.88 -8.99
CA LEU A 61 -19.04 7.02 -8.20
C LEU A 61 -17.96 7.84 -7.51
N SER A 62 -17.67 7.58 -6.23
CA SER A 62 -16.71 8.39 -5.46
C SER A 62 -15.93 7.55 -4.44
N ASP A 63 -14.69 7.99 -4.20
CA ASP A 63 -13.81 7.57 -3.11
C ASP A 63 -13.90 8.50 -1.88
N LYS A 64 -14.78 9.52 -1.88
CA LYS A 64 -14.88 10.57 -0.87
C LYS A 64 -16.29 10.73 -0.31
N VAL A 65 -16.44 10.65 0.99
CA VAL A 65 -17.74 10.84 1.69
C VAL A 65 -18.30 12.24 1.45
N ASN A 66 -17.46 13.27 1.40
CA ASN A 66 -17.87 14.66 1.23
C ASN A 66 -18.06 15.11 -0.23
N ASN A 67 -17.82 14.22 -1.19
CA ASN A 67 -18.01 14.48 -2.62
C ASN A 67 -18.57 13.23 -3.33
N PRO A 68 -19.84 12.87 -3.11
CA PRO A 68 -20.43 11.62 -3.62
C PRO A 68 -20.55 11.57 -5.15
N LEU A 69 -20.45 12.71 -5.83
CA LEU A 69 -20.49 12.84 -7.30
C LEU A 69 -19.10 13.19 -7.86
N LYS A 70 -18.02 12.71 -7.24
CA LYS A 70 -16.65 13.02 -7.67
C LYS A 70 -16.38 12.61 -9.11
N TRP A 71 -16.83 11.45 -9.50
CA TRP A 71 -16.83 10.98 -10.89
C TRP A 71 -18.25 10.73 -11.35
N ILE A 72 -18.65 11.44 -12.39
CA ILE A 72 -19.94 11.22 -13.05
C ILE A 72 -19.68 10.38 -14.29
N ILE A 73 -20.30 9.20 -14.37
CA ILE A 73 -20.12 8.27 -15.49
C ILE A 73 -20.49 9.00 -16.79
N PRO A 74 -19.51 9.21 -17.71
CA PRO A 74 -19.66 10.24 -18.76
C PRO A 74 -20.48 9.79 -19.97
N SER A 75 -20.79 8.51 -20.08
CA SER A 75 -21.55 7.96 -21.21
C SER A 75 -22.32 6.69 -20.81
N SER A 76 -23.10 6.13 -21.73
CA SER A 76 -23.85 4.90 -21.49
C SER A 76 -22.95 3.77 -21.00
N PHE A 77 -23.27 3.24 -19.82
CA PHE A 77 -22.62 2.11 -19.19
C PHE A 77 -23.68 1.18 -18.59
N ILE A 78 -23.88 0.04 -19.24
CA ILE A 78 -24.99 -0.86 -18.93
C ILE A 78 -24.56 -1.90 -17.91
N VAL A 79 -25.27 -1.98 -16.77
CA VAL A 79 -25.20 -3.11 -15.85
C VAL A 79 -26.28 -4.12 -16.23
N PRO A 80 -25.94 -5.33 -16.69
CA PRO A 80 -26.93 -6.32 -17.17
C PRO A 80 -27.93 -6.73 -16.08
N ALA A 81 -29.12 -7.16 -16.47
CA ALA A 81 -30.08 -7.71 -15.53
C ALA A 81 -29.54 -8.95 -14.80
N GLY A 82 -29.53 -8.94 -13.47
CA GLY A 82 -28.93 -10.03 -12.67
C GLY A 82 -27.45 -10.24 -12.92
N GLY A 83 -26.76 -9.24 -13.43
CA GLY A 83 -25.33 -9.31 -13.79
C GLY A 83 -24.50 -8.17 -13.21
N THR A 84 -23.23 -8.18 -13.54
CA THR A 84 -22.23 -7.27 -13.01
C THR A 84 -21.58 -6.39 -14.09
N ALA A 85 -20.91 -5.31 -13.65
CA ALA A 85 -20.06 -4.46 -14.49
C ALA A 85 -18.92 -3.89 -13.66
N LEU A 86 -17.69 -3.85 -14.22
CA LEU A 86 -16.49 -3.36 -13.55
C LEU A 86 -16.22 -1.90 -13.87
N VAL A 87 -15.79 -1.19 -12.83
CA VAL A 87 -15.19 0.14 -12.93
C VAL A 87 -13.75 0.07 -12.40
N TYR A 88 -12.77 0.35 -13.25
CA TYR A 88 -11.37 0.44 -12.88
C TYR A 88 -11.07 1.81 -12.25
N CYS A 89 -10.37 1.83 -11.12
CA CYS A 89 -9.99 3.05 -10.40
C CYS A 89 -8.64 3.56 -10.91
N SER A 90 -8.57 3.89 -12.21
CA SER A 90 -7.32 4.19 -12.92
C SER A 90 -6.95 5.68 -13.01
N GLY A 91 -7.92 6.58 -12.76
CA GLY A 91 -7.75 8.01 -12.98
C GLY A 91 -7.94 8.47 -14.43
N ARG A 92 -8.32 7.60 -15.38
CA ARG A 92 -8.42 7.90 -16.82
C ARG A 92 -9.65 8.69 -17.24
N ASP A 93 -10.72 8.68 -16.44
CA ASP A 93 -11.96 9.46 -16.67
C ASP A 93 -12.66 9.11 -18.01
N GLU A 94 -12.94 7.84 -18.26
CA GLU A 94 -13.51 7.40 -19.54
C GLU A 94 -14.40 6.16 -19.42
N VAL A 95 -15.26 5.96 -20.43
CA VAL A 95 -15.98 4.71 -20.67
C VAL A 95 -15.77 4.28 -22.12
N ILE A 96 -15.19 3.09 -22.32
CA ILE A 96 -14.92 2.51 -23.64
C ILE A 96 -15.58 1.14 -23.72
N GLY A 97 -16.75 1.06 -24.36
CA GLY A 97 -17.52 -0.18 -24.48
C GLY A 97 -17.99 -0.67 -23.11
N LEU A 98 -17.49 -1.82 -22.68
CA LEU A 98 -17.81 -2.42 -21.38
C LEU A 98 -16.77 -2.10 -20.28
N ASN A 99 -15.79 -1.25 -20.57
CA ASN A 99 -14.75 -0.85 -19.64
C ASN A 99 -15.00 0.59 -19.18
N ALA A 100 -15.17 0.77 -17.89
CA ALA A 100 -15.29 2.07 -17.26
C ALA A 100 -14.07 2.35 -16.40
N HIS A 101 -13.53 3.56 -16.49
CA HIS A 101 -12.34 4.03 -15.77
C HIS A 101 -12.65 5.31 -15.03
N SER A 102 -12.65 5.26 -13.72
CA SER A 102 -12.93 6.45 -12.89
C SER A 102 -11.83 7.51 -13.03
N ASN A 103 -12.13 8.74 -12.57
CA ASN A 103 -11.15 9.84 -12.48
C ASN A 103 -10.33 9.82 -11.18
N PHE A 104 -10.31 8.71 -10.45
CA PHE A 104 -9.58 8.57 -9.18
C PHE A 104 -8.94 7.18 -9.06
N LYS A 105 -7.94 7.11 -8.20
CA LYS A 105 -7.33 5.85 -7.70
C LYS A 105 -7.71 5.63 -6.25
N ILE A 106 -7.71 4.38 -5.80
CA ILE A 106 -7.95 3.98 -4.42
C ILE A 106 -6.61 3.80 -3.69
N THR A 107 -6.63 4.05 -2.38
CA THR A 107 -5.50 3.79 -1.48
C THR A 107 -6.04 3.15 -0.22
N GLN A 108 -5.97 1.83 -0.11
CA GLN A 108 -6.63 1.05 0.95
C GLN A 108 -6.15 1.36 2.39
N THR A 109 -4.96 1.95 2.53
CA THR A 109 -4.33 2.20 3.85
C THR A 109 -4.59 3.60 4.41
N LYS A 110 -5.28 4.50 3.68
CA LYS A 110 -5.63 5.84 4.20
C LYS A 110 -6.72 5.82 5.29
N GLY A 111 -7.46 4.74 5.43
CA GLY A 111 -8.49 4.58 6.46
C GLY A 111 -9.76 5.45 6.28
N SER A 112 -9.76 6.37 5.34
CA SER A 112 -10.89 7.25 4.99
C SER A 112 -11.50 6.94 3.62
N GLU A 113 -10.93 6.02 2.89
CA GLU A 113 -11.38 5.63 1.54
C GLU A 113 -12.72 4.88 1.62
N VAL A 114 -13.60 5.21 0.69
CA VAL A 114 -14.94 4.61 0.56
C VAL A 114 -15.22 4.38 -0.92
N PHE A 115 -16.13 3.48 -1.22
CA PHE A 115 -16.87 3.52 -2.48
C PHE A 115 -18.29 4.01 -2.19
N MET A 116 -18.70 5.03 -2.89
CA MET A 116 -20.06 5.57 -2.83
C MET A 116 -20.66 5.59 -4.23
N LEU A 117 -21.79 4.93 -4.40
CA LEU A 117 -22.56 4.91 -5.64
C LEU A 117 -23.83 5.75 -5.45
N SER A 118 -24.03 6.75 -6.29
CA SER A 118 -25.21 7.62 -6.29
C SER A 118 -25.88 7.61 -7.66
N ASP A 119 -27.21 7.72 -7.72
CA ASP A 119 -27.91 7.84 -8.99
C ASP A 119 -27.71 9.21 -9.65
N GLY A 120 -28.22 9.40 -10.87
CA GLY A 120 -28.11 10.65 -11.61
C GLY A 120 -28.78 11.86 -10.95
N GLY A 121 -29.59 11.65 -9.92
CA GLY A 121 -30.16 12.70 -9.06
C GLY A 121 -29.32 13.00 -7.83
N GLY A 122 -28.21 12.29 -7.62
CA GLY A 122 -27.34 12.40 -6.46
C GLY A 122 -27.85 11.65 -5.22
N VAL A 123 -28.84 10.78 -5.36
CA VAL A 123 -29.35 9.95 -4.25
C VAL A 123 -28.42 8.75 -4.06
N LEU A 124 -27.89 8.60 -2.85
CA LEU A 124 -27.01 7.47 -2.50
C LEU A 124 -27.76 6.15 -2.70
N GLN A 125 -27.21 5.27 -3.51
CA GLN A 125 -27.71 3.93 -3.76
C GLN A 125 -27.04 2.91 -2.88
N ASP A 126 -25.69 2.98 -2.75
CA ASP A 126 -24.91 2.07 -1.92
C ASP A 126 -23.56 2.71 -1.53
N SER A 127 -22.98 2.19 -0.46
CA SER A 127 -21.62 2.59 -0.05
C SER A 127 -20.94 1.52 0.78
N ILE A 128 -19.63 1.43 0.65
CA ILE A 128 -18.76 0.57 1.48
C ILE A 128 -17.46 1.29 1.81
N ARG A 129 -17.05 1.19 3.08
CA ARG A 129 -15.69 1.60 3.47
C ARG A 129 -14.69 0.61 2.88
N VAL A 130 -13.58 1.14 2.35
CA VAL A 130 -12.48 0.31 1.88
C VAL A 130 -11.68 -0.19 3.07
N PHE A 131 -11.50 -1.51 3.14
CA PHE A 131 -10.64 -2.19 4.10
C PHE A 131 -9.48 -2.82 3.35
N ALA A 132 -8.34 -2.95 4.02
CA ALA A 132 -7.16 -3.54 3.43
C ALA A 132 -7.40 -5.00 3.01
N ASN A 133 -6.94 -5.31 1.81
CA ASN A 133 -6.81 -6.67 1.27
C ASN A 133 -5.34 -7.06 1.27
N GLN A 134 -5.04 -8.34 1.34
CA GLN A 134 -3.75 -8.86 0.89
C GLN A 134 -3.68 -8.76 -0.65
N ASN A 135 -2.47 -8.75 -1.18
CA ASN A 135 -2.26 -8.68 -2.62
C ASN A 135 -3.09 -9.74 -3.37
N SER A 136 -3.74 -9.32 -4.45
CA SER A 136 -4.59 -10.15 -5.30
C SER A 136 -5.88 -10.69 -4.66
N HIS A 137 -6.13 -10.39 -3.39
CA HIS A 137 -7.41 -10.69 -2.75
C HIS A 137 -8.43 -9.59 -3.03
N THR A 138 -9.70 -9.89 -2.78
CA THR A 138 -10.81 -8.96 -2.92
C THR A 138 -11.72 -8.97 -1.69
N ARG A 139 -12.58 -7.98 -1.59
CA ARG A 139 -13.71 -7.98 -0.66
C ARG A 139 -14.99 -7.83 -1.45
N GLY A 140 -15.93 -8.71 -1.19
CA GLY A 140 -17.20 -8.74 -1.88
C GLY A 140 -18.35 -9.16 -0.97
N ARG A 141 -19.54 -9.00 -1.48
CA ARG A 141 -20.72 -9.56 -0.85
C ARG A 141 -20.64 -11.10 -0.90
N GLU A 142 -20.99 -11.77 0.19
CA GLU A 142 -20.88 -13.25 0.31
C GLU A 142 -21.51 -13.98 -0.89
N THR A 143 -22.63 -13.46 -1.39
CA THR A 143 -23.24 -13.78 -2.68
C THR A 143 -23.70 -12.48 -3.30
N ASP A 144 -23.88 -12.44 -4.61
CA ASP A 144 -24.26 -11.24 -5.35
C ASP A 144 -25.44 -10.52 -4.69
N GLY A 145 -25.25 -9.25 -4.38
CA GLY A 145 -26.25 -8.38 -3.78
C GLY A 145 -26.59 -8.65 -2.30
N SER A 146 -25.97 -9.64 -1.62
CA SER A 146 -26.23 -9.91 -0.21
C SER A 146 -25.77 -8.76 0.69
N ALA A 147 -26.27 -8.70 1.94
CA ALA A 147 -25.85 -7.68 2.90
C ALA A 147 -24.51 -8.01 3.60
N ILE A 148 -24.08 -9.28 3.55
CA ILE A 148 -22.88 -9.77 4.23
C ILE A 148 -21.67 -9.58 3.32
N TRP A 149 -20.59 -9.01 3.85
CA TRP A 149 -19.32 -8.85 3.18
C TRP A 149 -18.30 -9.87 3.68
N SER A 150 -17.49 -10.37 2.76
CA SER A 150 -16.52 -11.43 2.97
C SER A 150 -15.20 -11.11 2.24
N VAL A 151 -14.15 -11.83 2.60
CA VAL A 151 -12.87 -11.85 1.87
C VAL A 151 -12.94 -12.93 0.79
N PHE A 152 -12.34 -12.67 -0.36
CA PHE A 152 -12.13 -13.66 -1.41
C PHE A 152 -10.64 -13.74 -1.71
N VAL A 153 -10.05 -14.92 -1.50
CA VAL A 153 -8.64 -15.18 -1.85
C VAL A 153 -8.47 -15.22 -3.38
N ASN A 154 -9.52 -15.62 -4.07
CA ASN A 154 -9.62 -15.52 -5.53
C ASN A 154 -10.84 -14.64 -5.83
N GLY A 155 -10.60 -13.42 -6.29
CA GLY A 155 -11.69 -12.51 -6.70
C GLY A 155 -12.48 -13.04 -7.89
N THR A 156 -13.70 -12.53 -8.04
CA THR A 156 -14.65 -12.98 -9.07
C THR A 156 -15.10 -11.87 -10.02
N PRO A 157 -14.18 -11.02 -10.56
CA PRO A 157 -14.56 -9.89 -11.40
C PRO A 157 -15.36 -10.33 -12.65
N ASN A 158 -16.50 -9.68 -12.89
CA ASN A 158 -17.48 -10.01 -13.94
C ASN A 158 -18.08 -11.43 -13.83
N ALA A 159 -18.10 -12.00 -12.63
CA ALA A 159 -18.69 -13.31 -12.37
C ALA A 159 -19.44 -13.33 -11.03
N THR A 160 -20.27 -14.33 -10.81
CA THR A 160 -20.98 -14.52 -9.53
C THR A 160 -20.00 -14.74 -8.39
N ASN A 161 -20.21 -14.06 -7.27
CA ASN A 161 -19.39 -14.20 -6.05
C ASN A 161 -19.46 -15.63 -5.50
N VAL A 162 -18.32 -16.32 -5.48
CA VAL A 162 -18.16 -17.68 -4.95
C VAL A 162 -16.83 -17.81 -4.19
N GLY A 163 -16.81 -18.65 -3.17
CA GLY A 163 -15.58 -18.87 -2.39
C GLY A 163 -15.36 -17.84 -1.28
N ALA A 164 -16.44 -17.21 -0.80
CA ALA A 164 -16.40 -16.30 0.33
C ALA A 164 -15.72 -16.91 1.56
N MET A 165 -14.81 -16.18 2.16
CA MET A 165 -14.06 -16.54 3.36
C MET A 165 -14.34 -15.53 4.48
N GLN A 166 -14.00 -15.90 5.70
CA GLN A 166 -14.08 -15.00 6.85
C GLN A 166 -13.02 -13.88 6.75
N GLU A 167 -12.99 -12.99 7.75
CA GLU A 167 -11.93 -11.99 7.87
C GLU A 167 -10.57 -12.68 8.09
N TYR A 168 -9.49 -12.00 7.72
CA TYR A 168 -8.11 -12.45 7.94
C TYR A 168 -7.85 -12.78 9.39
N ALA A 169 -7.03 -13.79 9.66
CA ALA A 169 -6.46 -14.00 11.00
C ALA A 169 -5.75 -12.71 11.47
N THR A 170 -5.79 -12.47 12.78
CA THR A 170 -5.09 -11.32 13.37
C THR A 170 -3.58 -11.53 13.29
N ALA A 171 -2.86 -10.51 12.83
CA ALA A 171 -1.40 -10.56 12.75
C ALA A 171 -0.75 -10.82 14.12
N PRO A 172 0.38 -11.55 14.17
CA PRO A 172 1.09 -11.79 15.41
C PRO A 172 1.51 -10.49 16.09
N VAL A 173 1.37 -10.42 17.41
CA VAL A 173 1.81 -9.30 18.23
C VAL A 173 3.12 -9.65 18.89
N PHE A 174 4.13 -8.83 18.65
CA PHE A 174 5.45 -8.94 19.29
C PHE A 174 5.43 -8.37 20.70
N SER A 175 6.16 -9.00 21.64
CA SER A 175 6.26 -8.54 23.03
C SER A 175 6.95 -7.18 23.18
N GLN A 176 7.71 -6.75 22.18
CA GLN A 176 8.25 -5.40 22.05
C GLN A 176 8.41 -5.01 20.58
N VAL A 177 8.35 -3.72 20.30
CA VAL A 177 8.65 -3.11 19.00
C VAL A 177 10.16 -3.20 18.74
N GLY A 178 10.55 -3.25 17.45
CA GLY A 178 11.94 -3.18 17.00
C GLY A 178 12.69 -1.97 17.56
N GLY A 179 14.01 -2.08 17.60
CA GLY A 179 14.89 -1.03 18.10
C GLY A 179 16.12 -1.55 18.81
N TYR A 180 16.82 -0.65 19.53
CA TYR A 180 18.08 -0.94 20.20
C TYR A 180 17.92 -1.77 21.48
N ASN A 181 18.79 -2.75 21.63
CA ASN A 181 18.95 -3.58 22.84
C ASN A 181 20.44 -3.74 23.16
N ALA A 182 20.85 -3.45 24.39
CA ALA A 182 22.25 -3.50 24.83
C ALA A 182 22.81 -4.93 24.91
N ALA A 183 21.96 -5.95 24.93
CA ALA A 183 22.32 -7.36 25.02
C ALA A 183 21.24 -8.23 24.32
N ALA A 184 21.52 -9.52 24.17
CA ALA A 184 20.57 -10.48 23.67
C ALA A 184 19.23 -10.43 24.42
N ILE A 185 18.12 -10.55 23.68
CA ILE A 185 16.76 -10.52 24.18
C ILE A 185 15.97 -11.74 23.78
N ASN A 186 14.85 -11.98 24.46
CA ASN A 186 13.88 -12.98 24.08
C ASN A 186 12.58 -12.29 23.68
N ILE A 187 12.13 -12.53 22.45
CA ILE A 187 10.87 -12.00 21.91
C ILE A 187 9.80 -13.09 21.97
N THR A 188 8.64 -12.75 22.50
CA THR A 188 7.46 -13.59 22.41
C THR A 188 6.48 -13.06 21.38
N LEU A 189 5.80 -13.98 20.69
CA LEU A 189 4.73 -13.70 19.74
C LEU A 189 3.40 -14.23 20.30
N THR A 190 2.35 -13.45 20.16
CA THR A 190 0.99 -13.82 20.57
C THR A 190 -0.01 -13.52 19.45
N SER A 191 -1.14 -14.21 19.44
CA SER A 191 -2.31 -13.87 18.60
C SER A 191 -3.54 -13.74 19.48
N ALA A 192 -4.46 -12.84 19.12
CA ALA A 192 -5.74 -12.69 19.78
C ALA A 192 -6.75 -13.78 19.35
N ASP A 193 -6.54 -14.40 18.20
CA ASP A 193 -7.46 -15.38 17.66
C ASP A 193 -7.17 -16.78 18.24
N PRO A 194 -8.22 -17.61 18.48
CA PRO A 194 -8.04 -18.99 18.90
C PRO A 194 -7.55 -19.88 17.74
N ASN A 195 -6.93 -20.99 18.06
CA ASN A 195 -6.53 -22.02 17.09
C ASN A 195 -5.57 -21.51 15.99
N ILE A 196 -4.70 -20.58 16.35
CA ILE A 196 -3.69 -20.01 15.49
C ILE A 196 -2.35 -20.74 15.64
N THR A 197 -1.69 -20.97 14.52
CA THR A 197 -0.26 -21.33 14.45
C THR A 197 0.51 -20.15 13.88
N ILE A 198 1.52 -19.67 14.63
CA ILE A 198 2.40 -18.59 14.18
C ILE A 198 3.65 -19.21 13.55
N TYR A 199 4.04 -18.71 12.38
CA TYR A 199 5.31 -19.00 11.72
C TYR A 199 6.14 -17.73 11.62
N TYR A 200 7.47 -17.87 11.62
CA TYR A 200 8.37 -16.72 11.56
C TYR A 200 9.65 -17.02 10.77
N THR A 201 10.32 -15.96 10.35
CA THR A 201 11.67 -15.95 9.77
C THR A 201 12.57 -14.99 10.53
N THR A 202 13.89 -15.16 10.39
CA THR A 202 14.91 -14.30 11.04
C THR A 202 15.95 -13.75 10.05
N ASN A 203 15.73 -14.00 8.76
CA ASN A 203 16.64 -13.68 7.66
C ASN A 203 16.07 -12.67 6.66
N GLY A 204 14.93 -12.04 6.98
CA GLY A 204 14.27 -11.08 6.12
C GLY A 204 13.30 -11.65 5.07
N ASP A 205 13.30 -12.97 4.87
CA ASP A 205 12.34 -13.62 3.96
C ASP A 205 10.90 -13.51 4.49
N GLU A 206 9.93 -13.53 3.60
CA GLU A 206 8.51 -13.56 3.94
C GLU A 206 8.16 -14.94 4.56
N PRO A 207 7.64 -14.98 5.80
CA PRO A 207 7.24 -16.23 6.42
C PRO A 207 5.99 -16.82 5.76
N ASN A 208 5.93 -18.16 5.72
CA ASN A 208 4.77 -18.93 5.27
C ASN A 208 4.58 -20.17 6.16
N ASN A 209 3.60 -21.02 5.85
CA ASN A 209 3.28 -22.20 6.63
C ASN A 209 4.35 -23.33 6.59
N THR A 210 5.44 -23.14 5.84
CA THR A 210 6.63 -24.03 5.84
C THR A 210 7.82 -23.44 6.58
N SER A 211 7.71 -22.18 7.05
CA SER A 211 8.72 -21.49 7.84
C SER A 211 8.82 -22.05 9.26
N THR A 212 9.71 -21.52 10.09
CA THR A 212 9.86 -21.96 11.47
C THR A 212 8.58 -21.70 12.27
N GLN A 213 7.99 -22.75 12.82
CA GLN A 213 6.83 -22.64 13.72
C GLN A 213 7.26 -22.04 15.06
N TYR A 214 6.53 -21.02 15.52
CA TYR A 214 6.73 -20.42 16.83
C TYR A 214 6.17 -21.33 17.94
N THR A 215 7.04 -21.80 18.81
CA THR A 215 6.67 -22.65 19.98
C THR A 215 7.20 -22.13 21.30
N THR A 216 8.28 -21.35 21.27
CA THR A 216 8.95 -20.77 22.44
C THR A 216 9.50 -19.40 22.08
N ALA A 217 9.82 -18.59 23.08
CA ALA A 217 10.44 -17.29 22.88
C ALA A 217 11.67 -17.34 21.95
N ILE A 218 11.72 -16.40 21.00
CA ILE A 218 12.80 -16.30 20.01
C ILE A 218 13.96 -15.58 20.67
N ASN A 219 15.11 -16.23 20.83
CA ASN A 219 16.33 -15.59 21.31
C ASN A 219 17.00 -14.81 20.18
N ILE A 220 17.17 -13.51 20.36
CA ILE A 220 17.84 -12.61 19.43
C ILE A 220 19.16 -12.18 20.05
N ALA A 221 20.26 -12.82 19.61
CA ALA A 221 21.60 -12.56 20.13
C ALA A 221 22.44 -11.63 19.23
N THR A 222 22.01 -11.41 17.99
CA THR A 222 22.63 -10.51 17.00
C THR A 222 21.55 -9.70 16.31
N THR A 223 21.92 -8.54 15.76
CA THR A 223 21.00 -7.71 14.97
C THR A 223 20.30 -8.55 13.89
N SER A 224 18.98 -8.52 13.88
CA SER A 224 18.13 -9.40 13.04
C SER A 224 16.79 -8.76 12.73
N VAL A 225 16.22 -9.12 11.58
CA VAL A 225 14.84 -8.82 11.21
C VAL A 225 13.98 -10.05 11.48
N ILE A 226 12.95 -9.90 12.28
CA ILE A 226 11.97 -10.96 12.52
C ILE A 226 10.69 -10.60 11.79
N LYS A 227 10.22 -11.50 10.93
CA LYS A 227 8.90 -11.42 10.28
C LYS A 227 8.04 -12.57 10.78
N ALA A 228 6.75 -12.32 11.02
CA ALA A 228 5.84 -13.33 11.54
C ALA A 228 4.46 -13.25 10.87
N ILE A 229 3.84 -14.42 10.68
CA ILE A 229 2.52 -14.60 10.09
C ILE A 229 1.72 -15.61 10.92
N ALA A 230 0.40 -15.46 10.95
CA ALA A 230 -0.52 -16.34 11.65
C ALA A 230 -1.42 -17.11 10.67
N TYR A 231 -1.56 -18.41 10.90
CA TYR A 231 -2.48 -19.29 10.17
C TYR A 231 -3.49 -19.89 11.12
N SER A 232 -4.77 -19.80 10.74
CA SER A 232 -5.85 -20.49 11.47
C SER A 232 -5.91 -21.98 11.09
N SER A 233 -6.33 -22.82 12.03
CA SER A 233 -6.71 -24.20 11.71
C SER A 233 -8.06 -24.31 11.00
N ASP A 234 -8.86 -23.23 11.00
CA ASP A 234 -10.09 -23.11 10.21
C ASP A 234 -9.71 -22.67 8.78
N PRO A 235 -9.93 -23.52 7.76
CA PRO A 235 -9.55 -23.21 6.37
C PRO A 235 -10.37 -22.09 5.74
N THR A 236 -11.45 -21.64 6.39
CA THR A 236 -12.25 -20.49 5.94
C THR A 236 -11.75 -19.15 6.44
N ILE A 237 -10.68 -19.14 7.24
CA ILE A 237 -9.99 -17.93 7.72
C ILE A 237 -8.66 -17.78 6.98
N PRO A 238 -8.49 -16.79 6.10
CA PRO A 238 -7.22 -16.55 5.43
C PRO A 238 -6.11 -16.22 6.43
N SER A 239 -4.84 -16.45 6.05
CA SER A 239 -3.68 -16.07 6.87
C SER A 239 -3.67 -14.58 7.20
N SER A 240 -3.03 -14.22 8.28
CA SER A 240 -2.87 -12.82 8.67
C SER A 240 -1.99 -12.05 7.68
N PHE A 241 -2.03 -10.71 7.76
CA PHE A 241 -0.91 -9.91 7.29
C PHE A 241 0.36 -10.28 8.07
N ILE A 242 1.53 -10.08 7.44
CA ILE A 242 2.83 -10.26 8.08
C ILE A 242 3.11 -9.04 8.96
N ASP A 243 3.53 -9.25 10.21
CA ASP A 243 4.15 -8.19 11.01
C ASP A 243 5.65 -8.43 11.13
N TYR A 244 6.45 -7.35 11.26
CA TYR A 244 7.90 -7.43 11.21
C TYR A 244 8.56 -6.34 12.03
N HIS A 245 9.75 -6.68 12.58
CA HIS A 245 10.57 -5.76 13.36
C HIS A 245 12.06 -6.07 13.24
N THR A 246 12.88 -5.01 13.16
CA THR A 246 14.33 -5.10 13.26
C THR A 246 14.78 -4.84 14.70
N PHE A 247 15.57 -5.74 15.26
CA PHE A 247 16.18 -5.62 16.59
C PHE A 247 17.68 -5.43 16.46
N PHE A 248 18.20 -4.30 16.94
CA PHE A 248 19.63 -3.99 16.94
C PHE A 248 20.22 -4.44 18.28
N ILE A 249 21.19 -5.36 18.25
CA ILE A 249 21.80 -5.93 19.46
C ILE A 249 23.20 -5.39 19.65
N ASN A 250 23.38 -4.54 20.69
CA ASN A 250 24.63 -3.84 20.98
C ASN A 250 25.20 -3.09 19.77
N ASP A 251 24.32 -2.54 18.95
CA ASP A 251 24.63 -1.93 17.65
C ASP A 251 23.98 -0.53 17.61
N ALA A 252 24.68 0.44 18.23
CA ALA A 252 24.21 1.80 18.38
C ALA A 252 24.84 2.72 17.34
N HIS A 253 24.07 3.65 16.82
CA HIS A 253 24.49 4.62 15.82
C HIS A 253 24.21 6.07 16.27
N THR A 254 24.76 7.03 15.55
CA THR A 254 24.61 8.47 15.84
C THR A 254 23.80 9.23 14.80
N ILE A 255 23.39 8.53 13.73
CA ILE A 255 22.52 9.04 12.65
C ILE A 255 21.34 8.07 12.47
N PRO A 256 20.26 8.49 11.82
CA PRO A 256 19.10 7.64 11.55
C PRO A 256 19.45 6.32 10.85
N ILE A 257 18.57 5.33 10.98
CA ILE A 257 18.78 4.00 10.41
C ILE A 257 17.61 3.68 9.46
N LEU A 258 17.95 3.16 8.29
CA LEU A 258 17.03 2.50 7.38
C LEU A 258 17.31 1.00 7.41
N SER A 259 16.40 0.20 7.94
CA SER A 259 16.45 -1.26 7.83
C SER A 259 15.56 -1.70 6.68
N ILE A 260 16.13 -2.45 5.73
CA ILE A 260 15.41 -3.03 4.60
C ILE A 260 15.48 -4.54 4.66
N SER A 261 14.42 -5.21 4.23
CA SER A 261 14.41 -6.67 4.19
C SER A 261 13.47 -7.26 3.15
N GLY A 262 13.86 -8.40 2.60
CA GLY A 262 13.10 -9.17 1.62
C GLY A 262 13.98 -10.27 1.02
N GLY A 263 13.38 -11.38 0.62
CA GLY A 263 14.09 -12.57 0.15
C GLY A 263 14.90 -12.39 -1.13
N GLN A 264 14.65 -11.32 -1.89
CA GLN A 264 15.38 -11.02 -3.14
C GLN A 264 16.07 -9.65 -3.12
N VAL A 265 15.98 -8.89 -2.04
CA VAL A 265 16.56 -7.53 -1.95
C VAL A 265 18.09 -7.58 -1.97
N ASP A 266 18.68 -8.60 -1.39
CA ASP A 266 20.12 -8.85 -1.47
C ASP A 266 20.60 -9.13 -2.91
N ASN A 267 19.81 -9.85 -3.70
CA ASN A 267 20.09 -10.11 -5.11
C ASN A 267 20.10 -8.81 -5.93
N LEU A 268 19.15 -7.91 -5.71
CA LEU A 268 19.16 -6.58 -6.32
C LEU A 268 20.46 -5.83 -5.96
N LEU A 269 20.78 -5.72 -4.67
CA LEU A 269 21.96 -4.98 -4.21
C LEU A 269 23.28 -5.65 -4.58
N ASN A 270 23.28 -6.95 -4.87
CA ASN A 270 24.42 -7.68 -5.44
C ASN A 270 24.56 -7.53 -6.97
N GLY A 271 23.63 -6.80 -7.63
CA GLY A 271 23.79 -6.36 -9.01
C GLY A 271 22.81 -7.01 -10.01
N ASN A 272 21.88 -7.85 -9.56
CA ASN A 272 20.80 -8.34 -10.40
C ASN A 272 19.81 -7.22 -10.68
N GLN A 273 19.40 -7.07 -11.93
CA GLN A 273 18.41 -6.04 -12.32
C GLN A 273 17.00 -6.62 -12.21
N ILE A 274 16.56 -6.81 -10.99
CA ILE A 274 15.22 -7.26 -10.60
C ILE A 274 14.53 -6.16 -9.80
N GLU A 275 13.22 -6.28 -9.62
CA GLU A 275 12.38 -5.36 -8.86
C GLU A 275 11.71 -6.12 -7.70
N PRO A 276 12.47 -6.48 -6.64
CA PRO A 276 11.94 -7.29 -5.58
C PRO A 276 11.01 -6.49 -4.67
N GLU A 277 10.01 -7.18 -4.14
CA GLU A 277 9.23 -6.72 -3.00
C GLU A 277 10.02 -6.84 -1.70
N GLY A 278 9.69 -5.99 -0.74
CA GLY A 278 10.25 -6.07 0.60
C GLY A 278 9.82 -4.92 1.48
N THR A 279 10.34 -4.91 2.68
CA THR A 279 9.93 -4.00 3.76
C THR A 279 11.00 -2.97 4.06
N ILE A 280 10.57 -1.81 4.55
CA ILE A 280 11.44 -0.83 5.19
C ILE A 280 10.98 -0.54 6.61
N GLU A 281 11.91 -0.24 7.48
CA GLU A 281 11.71 0.34 8.81
C GLU A 281 12.65 1.54 8.94
N TRP A 282 12.08 2.69 9.29
CA TRP A 282 12.79 3.95 9.49
C TRP A 282 12.91 4.24 10.98
N PHE A 283 14.14 4.36 11.47
CA PHE A 283 14.47 4.60 12.87
C PHE A 283 15.19 5.94 13.03
N ASP A 284 14.96 6.60 14.15
CA ASP A 284 15.78 7.73 14.55
C ASP A 284 17.21 7.29 14.94
N LYS A 285 18.07 8.28 15.25
CA LYS A 285 19.44 8.02 15.72
C LYS A 285 19.55 7.26 17.06
N ASN A 286 18.46 7.13 17.80
CA ASN A 286 18.40 6.37 19.04
C ASN A 286 17.78 4.98 18.83
N CYS A 287 17.63 4.57 17.57
CA CYS A 287 16.97 3.32 17.15
C CYS A 287 15.49 3.22 17.61
N ILE A 288 14.78 4.34 17.70
CA ILE A 288 13.33 4.37 17.90
C ILE A 288 12.69 4.26 16.54
N LEU A 289 11.81 3.26 16.35
CA LEU A 289 11.03 3.10 15.13
C LEU A 289 10.09 4.31 14.96
N LEU A 290 10.23 5.01 13.83
CA LEU A 290 9.40 6.15 13.46
C LEU A 290 8.28 5.74 12.52
N ASP A 291 8.60 4.95 11.49
CA ASP A 291 7.61 4.42 10.55
C ASP A 291 8.13 3.16 9.83
N LYS A 292 7.22 2.41 9.23
CA LYS A 292 7.53 1.22 8.44
C LYS A 292 6.52 1.00 7.31
N GLY A 293 6.92 0.24 6.30
CA GLY A 293 6.02 -0.12 5.22
C GLY A 293 6.59 -1.20 4.31
N THR A 294 5.74 -1.67 3.40
CA THR A 294 6.11 -2.66 2.38
C THR A 294 5.98 -2.03 1.00
N GLY A 295 6.81 -2.46 0.06
CA GLY A 295 6.84 -1.91 -1.28
C GLY A 295 7.85 -2.60 -2.18
N GLU A 296 8.28 -1.92 -3.22
CA GLU A 296 9.18 -2.40 -4.25
C GLU A 296 10.52 -1.69 -4.21
N PHE A 297 11.56 -2.45 -4.46
CA PHE A 297 12.91 -1.94 -4.67
C PHE A 297 13.24 -1.96 -6.17
N ASN A 298 13.73 -0.84 -6.67
CA ASN A 298 14.12 -0.67 -8.07
C ASN A 298 15.57 -0.20 -8.16
N LYS A 299 16.27 -0.57 -9.22
CA LYS A 299 17.62 -0.09 -9.50
C LYS A 299 17.67 1.43 -9.60
N HIS A 300 18.58 2.07 -8.86
CA HIS A 300 18.90 3.48 -9.02
C HIS A 300 20.35 3.70 -9.47
N GLY A 301 20.51 4.43 -10.56
CA GLY A 301 21.81 4.78 -11.13
C GLY A 301 22.24 3.90 -12.32
N ASN A 302 23.24 4.35 -13.03
CA ASN A 302 23.85 3.68 -14.19
C ASN A 302 25.28 3.20 -13.85
N ASP A 303 26.29 4.04 -14.04
CA ASP A 303 27.70 3.71 -13.81
C ASP A 303 27.98 3.36 -12.35
N SER A 304 27.24 3.96 -11.42
CA SER A 304 27.36 3.67 -9.98
C SER A 304 26.98 2.24 -9.61
N TRP A 305 26.31 1.51 -10.50
CA TRP A 305 26.00 0.08 -10.31
C TRP A 305 27.20 -0.85 -10.47
N ALA A 306 28.31 -0.33 -10.98
CA ALA A 306 29.59 -1.05 -10.96
C ALA A 306 30.21 -1.14 -9.54
N TYR A 307 29.73 -0.34 -8.59
CA TYR A 307 30.27 -0.30 -7.22
C TYR A 307 29.57 -1.30 -6.30
N ALA A 308 30.25 -1.68 -5.21
CA ALA A 308 29.71 -2.65 -4.26
C ALA A 308 28.48 -2.12 -3.50
N GLN A 309 28.49 -0.83 -3.14
CA GLN A 309 27.35 -0.17 -2.53
C GLN A 309 26.47 0.46 -3.62
N ARG A 310 25.41 -0.24 -4.00
CA ARG A 310 24.50 0.17 -5.06
C ARG A 310 23.37 1.02 -4.50
N GLY A 311 22.89 1.99 -5.31
CA GLY A 311 21.69 2.74 -5.02
C GLY A 311 20.44 2.03 -5.46
N PHE A 312 19.33 2.33 -4.81
CA PHE A 312 18.00 1.86 -5.19
C PHE A 312 16.95 2.96 -5.01
N ASP A 313 15.87 2.87 -5.77
CA ASP A 313 14.62 3.56 -5.52
C ASP A 313 13.72 2.62 -4.72
N TYR A 314 12.98 3.15 -3.76
CA TYR A 314 11.95 2.43 -3.04
C TYR A 314 10.60 3.09 -3.26
N VAL A 315 9.59 2.28 -3.58
CA VAL A 315 8.21 2.70 -3.79
C VAL A 315 7.33 2.00 -2.78
N MET A 316 6.75 2.73 -1.84
CA MET A 316 5.75 2.14 -0.93
C MET A 316 4.49 1.80 -1.67
N ARG A 317 4.00 0.58 -1.44
CA ARG A 317 2.82 0.01 -2.07
C ARG A 317 1.78 -0.36 -1.03
N ASP A 318 0.68 0.38 -0.99
CA ASP A 318 -0.42 0.10 -0.07
C ASP A 318 -1.16 -1.21 -0.41
N GLN A 319 -0.98 -1.74 -1.62
CA GLN A 319 -1.46 -3.06 -2.03
C GLN A 319 -0.96 -4.19 -1.12
N PHE A 320 0.15 -4.00 -0.41
CA PHE A 320 0.64 -4.97 0.57
C PHE A 320 0.04 -4.81 1.98
N GLY A 321 -0.94 -3.90 2.15
CA GLY A 321 -1.72 -3.76 3.38
C GLY A 321 -1.08 -2.95 4.49
N TYR A 322 0.03 -2.24 4.20
CA TYR A 322 0.73 -1.35 5.13
C TYR A 322 0.54 0.12 4.72
N ASN A 323 1.50 0.99 5.06
CA ASN A 323 1.43 2.40 4.69
C ASN A 323 1.56 2.63 3.17
N TYR A 324 0.84 3.62 2.65
CA TYR A 324 0.99 4.09 1.26
C TYR A 324 2.19 5.04 1.06
N ALA A 325 2.77 5.54 2.13
CA ALA A 325 3.91 6.44 2.14
C ALA A 325 4.65 6.32 3.46
N LEU A 326 5.95 6.62 3.46
CA LEU A 326 6.72 6.87 4.68
C LEU A 326 6.21 8.18 5.29
N GLN A 327 5.62 8.11 6.48
CA GLN A 327 4.93 9.22 7.16
C GLN A 327 5.78 9.73 8.31
N ASP A 328 6.87 10.40 7.97
CA ASP A 328 7.76 11.07 8.92
C ASP A 328 8.45 12.27 8.27
N LYS A 329 8.87 13.24 9.06
CA LYS A 329 9.68 14.37 8.60
C LYS A 329 11.15 13.92 8.38
N VAL A 330 11.36 13.11 7.35
CA VAL A 330 12.66 12.53 7.00
C VAL A 330 13.72 13.60 6.69
N PHE A 331 13.31 14.67 6.02
CA PHE A 331 14.22 15.74 5.57
C PHE A 331 14.00 17.02 6.37
N MET A 332 14.96 17.35 7.21
CA MET A 332 14.86 18.52 8.12
C MET A 332 14.83 19.88 7.39
N THR A 333 15.19 19.93 6.12
CA THR A 333 15.22 21.15 5.29
C THR A 333 13.88 21.51 4.66
N LYS A 334 12.90 20.64 4.72
CA LYS A 334 11.57 20.78 4.11
C LYS A 334 10.46 20.38 5.10
N ASP A 335 9.25 20.86 4.86
CA ASP A 335 8.10 20.55 5.73
C ASP A 335 7.28 19.33 5.26
N ARG A 336 7.64 18.74 4.12
CA ARG A 336 7.02 17.52 3.62
C ARG A 336 7.25 16.36 4.59
N ASP A 337 6.19 15.62 4.90
CA ASP A 337 6.17 14.52 5.87
C ASP A 337 5.58 13.21 5.32
N LYS A 338 5.37 13.13 3.99
CA LYS A 338 4.83 11.93 3.32
C LYS A 338 5.58 11.68 2.03
N PHE A 339 6.17 10.50 1.93
CA PHE A 339 7.01 10.11 0.81
C PHE A 339 6.60 8.72 0.33
N GLN A 340 5.88 8.64 -0.79
CA GLN A 340 5.57 7.35 -1.41
C GLN A 340 6.84 6.75 -2.03
N ARG A 341 7.71 7.60 -2.57
CA ARG A 341 8.97 7.18 -3.19
C ARG A 341 10.16 7.89 -2.57
N VAL A 342 11.23 7.14 -2.38
CA VAL A 342 12.52 7.67 -1.93
C VAL A 342 13.65 7.04 -2.74
N ILE A 343 14.74 7.80 -2.92
CA ILE A 343 16.00 7.28 -3.46
C ILE A 343 16.92 7.01 -2.29
N VAL A 344 17.58 5.85 -2.30
CA VAL A 344 18.62 5.50 -1.31
C VAL A 344 19.94 5.25 -2.06
N LYS A 345 20.95 6.06 -1.79
CA LYS A 345 22.17 6.12 -2.61
C LYS A 345 23.41 6.20 -1.74
N ALA A 346 24.44 5.45 -2.10
CA ALA A 346 25.74 5.46 -1.43
C ALA A 346 26.74 6.38 -2.14
N ALA A 347 26.38 7.66 -2.33
CA ALA A 347 27.19 8.72 -2.92
C ALA A 347 27.76 8.44 -4.33
N ALA A 348 27.42 7.35 -4.99
CA ALA A 348 27.85 6.99 -6.36
C ALA A 348 29.38 7.12 -6.54
N ASN A 349 29.85 7.96 -7.47
CA ASN A 349 31.27 8.18 -7.77
C ASN A 349 32.03 8.91 -6.65
N ASP A 350 31.34 9.51 -5.70
CA ASP A 350 31.93 10.10 -4.50
C ASP A 350 32.01 9.10 -3.34
N ASN A 351 31.65 7.83 -3.60
CA ASN A 351 31.68 6.77 -2.59
C ASN A 351 33.11 6.36 -2.25
N TYR A 352 33.32 6.05 -1.01
CA TYR A 352 34.50 5.38 -0.51
C TYR A 352 34.40 3.87 -0.83
N PRO A 353 35.40 3.19 -1.39
CA PRO A 353 36.76 3.62 -1.75
C PRO A 353 36.94 4.00 -3.24
N PHE A 354 35.90 4.24 -3.98
CA PHE A 354 35.92 4.41 -5.45
C PHE A 354 36.07 5.85 -5.93
N SER A 355 36.35 6.79 -5.01
CA SER A 355 36.62 8.16 -5.43
C SER A 355 37.80 8.23 -6.37
N TYR A 356 37.64 8.88 -7.52
CA TYR A 356 38.72 9.18 -8.44
C TYR A 356 39.87 9.86 -7.69
N GLY A 357 41.02 9.16 -7.57
CA GLY A 357 42.21 9.67 -6.89
C GLY A 357 42.19 9.63 -5.36
N GLY A 358 41.30 8.87 -4.71
CA GLY A 358 41.28 8.67 -3.27
C GLY A 358 40.74 9.85 -2.44
N SER A 359 39.93 10.73 -3.06
CA SER A 359 39.42 11.94 -2.45
C SER A 359 37.89 11.99 -2.28
N GLY A 360 37.23 10.83 -2.15
CA GLY A 360 35.78 10.75 -1.90
C GLY A 360 35.39 11.38 -0.58
N ALA A 361 34.40 12.25 -0.60
CA ALA A 361 33.86 12.90 0.59
C ALA A 361 32.53 12.29 1.04
N HIS A 362 31.89 11.47 0.21
CA HIS A 362 30.60 10.81 0.42
C HIS A 362 29.39 11.76 0.59
N ILE A 363 29.61 13.07 0.45
CA ILE A 363 28.58 14.10 0.69
C ILE A 363 28.53 15.18 -0.39
N ARG A 364 29.32 15.12 -1.47
CA ARG A 364 29.42 16.23 -2.45
C ARG A 364 28.09 16.58 -3.08
N ASP A 365 27.35 15.59 -3.51
CA ASP A 365 26.05 15.72 -4.14
C ASP A 365 25.05 16.35 -3.16
N ALA A 366 24.94 15.79 -1.96
CA ALA A 366 24.11 16.32 -0.88
C ALA A 366 24.47 17.74 -0.50
N TYR A 367 25.76 18.07 -0.46
CA TYR A 367 26.25 19.42 -0.15
C TYR A 367 25.84 20.45 -1.20
N VAL A 368 25.93 20.11 -2.50
CA VAL A 368 25.52 21.01 -3.58
C VAL A 368 24.03 21.26 -3.54
N HIS A 369 23.20 20.24 -3.36
CA HIS A 369 21.76 20.38 -3.19
C HIS A 369 21.41 21.25 -1.98
N HIS A 370 22.09 21.04 -0.85
CA HIS A 370 21.88 21.84 0.36
C HIS A 370 22.28 23.31 0.18
N LEU A 371 23.37 23.58 -0.52
CA LEU A 371 23.77 24.95 -0.87
C LEU A 371 22.74 25.65 -1.75
N SER A 372 22.15 24.94 -2.72
CA SER A 372 21.08 25.47 -3.57
C SER A 372 19.85 25.84 -2.74
N GLN A 373 19.47 24.99 -1.79
CA GLN A 373 18.36 25.28 -0.86
C GLN A 373 18.64 26.51 0.01
N LEU A 374 19.84 26.58 0.59
CA LEU A 374 20.23 27.74 1.41
C LEU A 374 20.27 29.05 0.62
N ALA A 375 20.62 29.00 -0.67
CA ALA A 375 20.70 30.15 -1.55
C ALA A 375 19.36 30.50 -2.20
N ASP A 376 18.28 29.75 -1.94
CA ASP A 376 16.95 29.88 -2.57
C ASP A 376 17.03 29.98 -4.12
N LEU A 377 17.80 29.08 -4.72
CA LEU A 377 18.00 29.10 -6.18
C LEU A 377 16.78 28.60 -6.95
N ARG A 378 15.79 28.03 -6.25
CA ARG A 378 14.51 27.52 -6.82
C ARG A 378 14.72 26.52 -7.96
N MET A 379 15.70 25.68 -7.79
CA MET A 379 15.93 24.52 -8.64
C MET A 379 15.29 23.31 -7.95
N ASP A 380 14.91 22.28 -8.69
CA ASP A 380 14.33 21.05 -8.11
C ASP A 380 15.41 20.23 -7.39
N GLU A 381 16.06 20.88 -6.42
CA GLU A 381 17.08 20.25 -5.59
C GLU A 381 16.47 19.26 -4.62
N ARG A 382 17.12 18.11 -4.50
CA ARG A 382 16.70 17.00 -3.62
C ARG A 382 17.12 17.27 -2.19
N SER A 383 16.17 17.18 -1.27
CA SER A 383 16.51 17.07 0.15
C SER A 383 17.16 15.73 0.42
N THR A 384 18.09 15.72 1.36
CA THR A 384 18.89 14.54 1.69
C THR A 384 18.99 14.34 3.20
N THR A 385 19.03 13.08 3.62
CA THR A 385 19.34 12.69 5.00
C THR A 385 20.30 11.50 4.98
N SER A 386 21.44 11.62 5.67
CA SER A 386 22.35 10.48 5.83
C SER A 386 21.76 9.46 6.79
N CYS A 387 21.89 8.19 6.46
CA CYS A 387 21.42 7.08 7.27
C CYS A 387 22.37 5.89 7.24
N ILE A 388 22.28 5.04 8.25
CA ILE A 388 22.85 3.70 8.22
C ILE A 388 21.89 2.78 7.53
N LEU A 389 22.34 2.01 6.55
CA LEU A 389 21.56 0.98 5.89
C LEU A 389 21.84 -0.39 6.52
N TYR A 390 20.79 -1.10 6.90
CA TYR A 390 20.79 -2.53 7.21
C TYR A 390 20.04 -3.28 6.12
N LEU A 391 20.58 -4.41 5.70
CA LEU A 391 19.98 -5.34 4.74
C LEU A 391 19.77 -6.70 5.43
N ASN A 392 18.51 -7.10 5.57
CA ASN A 392 18.17 -8.39 6.21
C ASN A 392 18.85 -8.57 7.61
N GLY A 393 18.94 -7.48 8.38
CA GLY A 393 19.57 -7.45 9.68
C GLY A 393 21.10 -7.31 9.67
N ALA A 394 21.75 -7.34 8.50
CA ALA A 394 23.18 -7.12 8.38
C ALA A 394 23.51 -5.64 8.11
N TYR A 395 24.52 -5.10 8.80
CA TYR A 395 25.05 -3.76 8.51
C TYR A 395 25.57 -3.69 7.07
N TRP A 396 25.02 -2.74 6.26
CA TRP A 396 25.36 -2.61 4.85
C TRP A 396 26.23 -1.39 4.54
N GLY A 397 26.16 -0.35 5.35
CA GLY A 397 26.99 0.85 5.22
C GLY A 397 26.25 2.16 5.45
N VAL A 398 26.96 3.26 5.16
CA VAL A 398 26.39 4.61 5.18
C VAL A 398 25.79 4.92 3.83
N TYR A 399 24.55 5.40 3.84
CA TYR A 399 23.77 5.80 2.66
C TYR A 399 23.16 7.18 2.87
N GLU A 400 22.61 7.73 1.80
CA GLU A 400 21.78 8.94 1.81
C GLU A 400 20.40 8.61 1.28
N MET A 401 19.38 8.87 2.09
CA MET A 401 18.01 8.92 1.62
C MET A 401 17.76 10.27 0.99
N ARG A 402 17.04 10.30 -0.15
CA ARG A 402 16.79 11.49 -0.96
C ARG A 402 15.36 11.54 -1.47
N GLU A 403 14.85 12.74 -1.71
CA GLU A 403 13.60 12.94 -2.43
C GLU A 403 13.72 12.47 -3.89
N LYS A 404 12.60 12.00 -4.43
CA LYS A 404 12.42 11.66 -5.83
C LYS A 404 11.72 12.83 -6.54
N VAL A 405 12.47 13.66 -7.27
CA VAL A 405 11.95 14.90 -7.90
C VAL A 405 11.17 14.64 -9.20
N ASP A 406 11.40 13.50 -9.84
CA ASP A 406 10.64 13.04 -11.02
C ASP A 406 9.39 12.23 -10.62
N ASP A 407 8.95 12.36 -9.38
CA ASP A 407 7.71 11.81 -8.87
C ASP A 407 6.59 12.86 -8.91
N SER A 408 5.41 12.47 -9.35
CA SER A 408 4.23 13.34 -9.37
C SER A 408 3.86 13.90 -7.99
N ASP A 409 4.14 13.14 -6.92
CA ASP A 409 3.89 13.61 -5.55
C ASP A 409 4.82 14.76 -5.14
N PHE A 410 6.04 14.85 -5.69
CA PHE A 410 6.94 15.98 -5.47
C PHE A 410 6.39 17.26 -6.10
N THR A 411 5.96 17.19 -7.35
CA THR A 411 5.46 18.36 -8.07
C THR A 411 4.08 18.82 -7.59
N ASP A 412 3.23 17.90 -7.19
CA ASP A 412 1.96 18.19 -6.52
C ASP A 412 2.20 18.95 -5.21
N TYR A 413 3.09 18.43 -4.34
CA TYR A 413 3.35 19.04 -3.03
C TYR A 413 3.99 20.43 -3.11
N TYR A 414 5.02 20.61 -3.95
CA TYR A 414 5.79 21.88 -3.99
C TYR A 414 5.20 22.92 -4.94
N TYR A 415 4.45 22.52 -5.96
CA TYR A 415 4.01 23.39 -7.03
C TYR A 415 2.51 23.35 -7.31
N ASP A 416 1.74 22.57 -6.55
CA ASP A 416 0.29 22.38 -6.75
C ASP A 416 -0.04 21.98 -8.21
N GLN A 417 0.81 21.13 -8.78
CA GLN A 417 0.66 20.62 -10.16
C GLN A 417 -0.22 19.39 -10.19
N ASP A 418 -1.13 19.36 -11.16
CA ASP A 418 -1.94 18.16 -11.42
C ASP A 418 -1.05 16.98 -11.78
N LYS A 419 -0.93 16.04 -10.86
CA LYS A 419 -0.10 14.84 -10.99
C LYS A 419 -0.50 13.92 -12.15
N ASN A 420 -1.74 14.01 -12.65
CA ASN A 420 -2.20 13.23 -13.79
C ASN A 420 -1.77 13.82 -15.13
N ASN A 421 -1.37 15.10 -15.14
CA ASN A 421 -0.96 15.84 -16.34
C ASN A 421 0.54 16.24 -16.33
N LEU A 422 1.33 15.62 -15.46
CA LEU A 422 2.76 15.88 -15.39
C LEU A 422 3.48 15.27 -16.59
N GLN A 423 4.24 16.10 -17.32
CA GLN A 423 5.17 15.67 -18.36
C GLN A 423 6.59 15.93 -17.89
N TYR A 424 7.35 14.87 -17.70
CA TYR A 424 8.75 14.94 -17.30
C TYR A 424 9.67 14.51 -18.44
N LEU A 425 10.56 15.41 -18.85
CA LEU A 425 11.57 15.13 -19.88
C LEU A 425 12.90 14.77 -19.22
N LYS A 426 13.39 13.59 -19.50
CA LYS A 426 14.72 13.11 -19.10
C LYS A 426 15.73 13.29 -20.21
#